data_1da1360d9c8fcc2d3659b616d0b462b8
#
_entry.id   1da1360d9c8fcc2d3659b616d0b462b8
#
_cell.length_a   1.000
_cell.length_b   1.000
_cell.length_c   1.000
_cell.angle_alpha   90.00
_cell.angle_beta   90.00
_cell.angle_gamma   90.00
#
_symmetry.space_group_name_H-M   'P 1'
#
loop_
_entity.id
_entity.type
_entity.pdbx_description
1 polymer ?
#
loop_
_entity_poly.entity_id
_entity_poly.type
_entity_poly.pdbx_seq_one_letter_code
_entity_poly.pdbx_strand_id
1 'polypeptide(L)'
;QTLDALQYLTNLVANKNSSERIRIIIDVEDYRERRIETLSRLAVRLADKVKRNGERVVLEPMNPHERKIIHMALQNDRRITTLSEGEEPYRKVVIELKK
;
A
#
# COMPACT_ATOMS: atom_id res chain seq x y z
N GLN A 1 10.84 -1.90 -9.92
CA GLN A 1 10.77 -0.64 -9.17
C GLN A 1 11.03 -0.83 -7.68
N THR A 2 10.29 -1.71 -7.02
CA THR A 2 10.49 -1.98 -5.60
C THR A 2 11.87 -2.56 -5.31
N LEU A 3 12.34 -3.46 -6.17
CA LEU A 3 13.67 -4.07 -6.03
C LEU A 3 14.76 -3.02 -6.19
N ASP A 4 14.63 -2.10 -7.16
CA ASP A 4 15.59 -1.02 -7.38
C ASP A 4 15.61 -0.06 -6.20
N ALA A 5 14.46 0.25 -5.62
CA ALA A 5 14.36 1.10 -4.43
C ALA A 5 15.04 0.46 -3.23
N LEU A 6 14.85 -0.85 -3.02
CA LEU A 6 15.51 -1.59 -1.94
C LEU A 6 17.02 -1.62 -2.13
N GLN A 7 17.48 -1.84 -3.37
CA GLN A 7 18.91 -1.83 -3.70
C GLN A 7 19.52 -0.47 -3.43
N TYR A 8 18.84 0.60 -3.81
CA TYR A 8 19.30 1.97 -3.56
C TYR A 8 19.43 2.24 -2.06
N LEU A 9 18.42 1.87 -1.26
CA LEU A 9 18.45 2.04 0.19
C LEU A 9 19.57 1.23 0.83
N THR A 10 19.77 -0.01 0.38
CA THR A 10 20.84 -0.87 0.87
C THR A 10 22.21 -0.23 0.62
N ASN A 11 22.45 0.27 -0.59
CA ASN A 11 23.70 0.94 -0.95
C ASN A 11 23.90 2.21 -0.13
N LEU A 12 22.87 2.99 0.08
CA LEU A 12 22.91 4.22 0.86
C LEU A 12 23.31 3.93 2.31
N VAL A 13 22.72 2.92 2.93
CA VAL A 13 23.01 2.52 4.31
C VAL A 13 24.44 1.98 4.42
N ALA A 14 24.88 1.18 3.45
CA ALA A 14 26.24 0.59 3.46
C ALA A 14 27.36 1.64 3.43
N ASN A 15 27.09 2.81 2.83
CA ASN A 15 28.08 3.88 2.69
C ASN A 15 28.06 4.92 3.83
N LYS A 16 27.27 4.68 4.88
CA LYS A 16 27.09 5.61 5.97
C LYS A 16 27.71 5.10 7.27
N ASN A 17 28.08 6.02 8.18
CA ASN A 17 28.52 5.65 9.51
C ASN A 17 27.34 5.15 10.37
N SER A 18 27.61 4.65 11.57
CA SER A 18 26.59 4.05 12.43
C SER A 18 25.45 5.00 12.79
N SER A 19 25.75 6.26 13.12
CA SER A 19 24.73 7.26 13.45
C SER A 19 23.83 7.56 12.27
N GLU A 20 24.43 7.70 11.08
CA GLU A 20 23.69 7.96 9.86
C GLU A 20 22.82 6.77 9.45
N ARG A 21 23.34 5.54 9.65
CA ARG A 21 22.57 4.31 9.38
C ARG A 21 21.32 4.23 10.25
N ILE A 22 21.46 4.52 11.54
CA ILE A 22 20.33 4.51 12.47
C ILE A 22 19.28 5.53 12.05
N ARG A 23 19.72 6.75 11.69
CA ARG A 23 18.83 7.80 11.24
C ARG A 23 18.06 7.40 9.98
N ILE A 24 18.73 6.81 8.99
CA ILE A 24 18.09 6.33 7.76
C ILE A 24 17.04 5.25 8.08
N ILE A 25 17.37 4.32 8.97
CA ILE A 25 16.44 3.26 9.36
C ILE A 25 15.20 3.85 10.04
N ILE A 26 15.37 4.81 10.95
CA ILE A 26 14.26 5.48 11.61
C ILE A 26 13.38 6.22 10.59
N ASP A 27 13.99 6.94 9.66
CA ASP A 27 13.26 7.67 8.63
C ASP A 27 12.45 6.73 7.73
N VAL A 28 12.99 5.57 7.39
CA VAL A 28 12.29 4.56 6.58
C VAL A 28 11.11 3.98 7.35
N GLU A 29 11.28 3.68 8.64
CA GLU A 29 10.19 3.16 9.48
C GLU A 29 9.06 4.18 9.62
N ASP A 30 9.39 5.46 9.85
CA ASP A 30 8.41 6.54 9.92
C ASP A 30 7.64 6.66 8.59
N TYR A 31 8.33 6.57 7.47
CA TYR A 31 7.70 6.59 6.16
C TYR A 31 6.73 5.42 6.01
N ARG A 32 7.14 4.21 6.40
CA ARG A 32 6.28 3.01 6.31
C ARG A 32 5.02 3.16 7.14
N GLU A 33 5.14 3.66 8.37
CA GLU A 33 3.98 3.88 9.23
C GLU A 33 3.01 4.89 8.64
N ARG A 34 3.52 6.00 8.14
CA ARG A 34 2.69 7.02 7.49
C ARG A 34 2.03 6.47 6.22
N ARG A 35 2.75 5.64 5.47
CA ARG A 35 2.22 5.04 4.25
C ARG A 35 1.09 4.07 4.55
N ILE A 36 1.22 3.25 5.60
CA ILE A 36 0.15 2.34 6.04
C ILE A 36 -1.09 3.14 6.40
N GLU A 37 -0.94 4.20 7.18
CA GLU A 37 -2.04 5.06 7.59
C GLU A 37 -2.71 5.73 6.38
N THR A 38 -1.91 6.27 5.47
CA THR A 38 -2.40 6.93 4.26
C THR A 38 -3.19 5.96 3.38
N LEU A 39 -2.67 4.76 3.15
CA LEU A 39 -3.34 3.75 2.34
C LEU A 39 -4.60 3.24 3.01
N SER A 40 -4.59 3.07 4.33
CA SER A 40 -5.78 2.64 5.07
C SER A 40 -6.91 3.66 4.99
N ARG A 41 -6.58 4.94 5.12
CA ARG A 41 -7.56 6.03 4.97
C ARG A 41 -8.11 6.10 3.55
N LEU A 42 -7.23 5.96 2.56
CA LEU A 42 -7.64 5.95 1.16
C LEU A 42 -8.60 4.80 0.89
N ALA A 43 -8.28 3.61 1.40
CA ALA A 43 -9.13 2.43 1.23
C ALA A 43 -10.54 2.67 1.79
N VAL A 44 -10.64 3.19 3.01
CA VAL A 44 -11.93 3.48 3.65
C VAL A 44 -12.72 4.52 2.85
N ARG A 45 -12.06 5.57 2.42
CA ARG A 45 -12.71 6.63 1.62
C ARG A 45 -13.24 6.11 0.29
N LEU A 46 -12.45 5.29 -0.40
CA LEU A 46 -12.87 4.69 -1.66
C LEU A 46 -13.98 3.64 -1.46
N ALA A 47 -13.92 2.89 -0.37
CA ALA A 47 -14.98 1.94 -0.02
C ALA A 47 -16.31 2.66 0.22
N ASP A 48 -16.28 3.80 0.91
CA ASP A 48 -17.47 4.62 1.12
C ASP A 48 -18.05 5.12 -0.20
N LYS A 49 -17.18 5.52 -1.12
CA LYS A 49 -17.59 5.94 -2.46
C LYS A 49 -18.28 4.79 -3.21
N VAL A 50 -17.69 3.59 -3.17
CA VAL A 50 -18.27 2.40 -3.79
C VAL A 50 -19.64 2.08 -3.19
N LYS A 51 -19.78 2.20 -1.87
CA LYS A 51 -21.05 1.95 -1.19
C LYS A 51 -22.13 2.96 -1.57
N ARG A 52 -21.76 4.20 -1.89
CA ARG A 52 -22.70 5.24 -2.26
C ARG A 52 -23.19 5.12 -3.71
N ASN A 53 -22.28 4.90 -4.65
CA ASN A 53 -22.65 4.91 -6.07
C ASN A 53 -22.71 3.53 -6.72
N GLY A 54 -22.27 2.48 -6.05
CA GLY A 54 -22.33 1.11 -6.56
C GLY A 54 -21.30 0.77 -7.62
N GLU A 55 -20.42 1.69 -7.98
CA GLU A 55 -19.41 1.48 -9.00
C GLU A 55 -18.10 1.01 -8.39
N ARG A 56 -17.49 0.02 -9.03
CA ARG A 56 -16.19 -0.47 -8.61
C ARG A 56 -15.11 0.58 -8.82
N VAL A 57 -14.10 0.57 -7.97
CA VAL A 57 -12.95 1.46 -8.07
C VAL A 57 -11.70 0.62 -8.26
N VAL A 58 -10.89 0.99 -9.26
CA VAL A 58 -9.61 0.35 -9.55
C VAL A 58 -8.50 1.31 -9.12
N LEU A 59 -7.65 0.85 -8.21
CA LEU A 59 -6.55 1.67 -7.72
C LEU A 59 -5.34 1.57 -8.66
N GLU A 60 -4.37 2.45 -8.46
CA GLU A 60 -3.11 2.40 -9.19
C GLU A 60 -2.32 1.14 -8.84
N PRO A 61 -1.45 0.65 -9.72
CA PRO A 61 -0.60 -0.48 -9.41
C PRO A 61 0.22 -0.26 -8.15
N MET A 62 0.31 -1.28 -7.33
CA MET A 62 1.01 -1.24 -6.05
C MET A 62 1.82 -2.52 -5.86
N ASN A 63 2.84 -2.46 -4.99
CA ASN A 63 3.58 -3.64 -4.61
C ASN A 63 2.71 -4.56 -3.71
N PRO A 64 3.09 -5.83 -3.53
CA PRO A 64 2.28 -6.77 -2.75
C PRO A 64 2.03 -6.32 -1.31
N HIS A 65 2.98 -5.68 -0.68
CA HIS A 65 2.84 -5.18 0.69
C HIS A 65 1.76 -4.11 0.79
N GLU A 66 1.75 -3.17 -0.15
CA GLU A 66 0.74 -2.10 -0.19
C GLU A 66 -0.65 -2.63 -0.49
N ARG A 67 -0.75 -3.60 -1.40
CA ARG A 67 -2.04 -4.24 -1.69
C ARG A 67 -2.60 -4.94 -0.47
N LYS A 68 -1.75 -5.58 0.32
CA LYS A 68 -2.14 -6.23 1.57
C LYS A 68 -2.73 -5.22 2.56
N ILE A 69 -2.14 -4.02 2.66
CA ILE A 69 -2.66 -2.96 3.53
C ILE A 69 -4.09 -2.61 3.17
N ILE A 70 -4.37 -2.45 1.87
CA ILE A 70 -5.73 -2.13 1.40
C ILE A 70 -6.70 -3.27 1.76
N HIS A 71 -6.34 -4.52 1.47
CA HIS A 71 -7.19 -5.67 1.78
C HIS A 71 -7.49 -5.77 3.28
N MET A 72 -6.48 -5.57 4.11
CA MET A 72 -6.65 -5.63 5.57
C MET A 72 -7.51 -4.50 6.11
N ALA A 73 -7.39 -3.30 5.55
CA ALA A 73 -8.19 -2.15 5.97
C ALA A 73 -9.69 -2.38 5.73
N LEU A 74 -10.05 -3.18 4.73
CA LEU A 74 -11.43 -3.40 4.32
C LEU A 74 -11.96 -4.80 4.62
N GLN A 75 -11.16 -5.68 5.22
CA GLN A 75 -11.54 -7.08 5.43
C GLN A 75 -12.77 -7.27 6.32
N ASN A 76 -13.06 -6.33 7.19
CA ASN A 76 -14.19 -6.41 8.12
C ASN A 76 -15.43 -5.68 7.59
N ASP A 77 -15.36 -5.07 6.42
CA ASP A 77 -16.51 -4.39 5.84
C ASP A 77 -17.39 -5.41 5.10
N ARG A 78 -18.59 -5.63 5.63
CA ARG A 78 -19.52 -6.65 5.11
C ARG A 78 -20.08 -6.33 3.72
N ARG A 79 -20.02 -5.07 3.33
CA ARG A 79 -20.60 -4.61 2.04
C ARG A 79 -19.57 -4.54 0.93
N ILE A 80 -18.30 -4.70 1.26
CA ILE A 80 -17.18 -4.48 0.34
C ILE A 80 -16.40 -5.76 0.12
N THR A 81 -16.03 -6.00 -1.13
CA THR A 81 -15.08 -7.04 -1.53
C THR A 81 -13.88 -6.37 -2.17
N THR A 82 -12.69 -6.84 -1.84
CA THR A 82 -11.46 -6.39 -2.47
C THR A 82 -10.78 -7.56 -3.19
N LEU A 83 -10.23 -7.29 -4.36
CA LEU A 83 -9.49 -8.28 -5.13
C LEU A 83 -8.30 -7.64 -5.81
N SER A 84 -7.36 -8.45 -6.24
CA SER A 84 -6.18 -7.99 -6.99
C SER A 84 -6.29 -8.47 -8.43
N GLU A 85 -6.00 -7.58 -9.37
CA GLU A 85 -6.04 -7.87 -10.80
C GLU A 85 -4.73 -7.47 -11.46
N GLY A 86 -4.38 -8.17 -12.55
CA GLY A 86 -3.20 -7.88 -13.33
C GLY A 86 -1.98 -8.70 -12.91
N GLU A 87 -0.87 -8.45 -13.57
CA GLU A 87 0.39 -9.13 -13.30
C GLU A 87 1.43 -8.16 -12.77
N GLU A 88 2.32 -8.65 -11.93
CA GLU A 88 3.42 -7.84 -11.42
C GLU A 88 4.27 -7.31 -12.59
N PRO A 89 4.81 -6.07 -12.54
CA PRO A 89 4.70 -5.11 -11.43
C PRO A 89 3.46 -4.21 -11.49
N TYR A 90 2.51 -4.49 -12.38
CA TYR A 90 1.34 -3.65 -12.63
C TYR A 90 0.07 -4.14 -11.94
N ARG A 91 0.21 -5.07 -11.02
CA ARG A 91 -0.92 -5.63 -10.27
C ARG A 91 -1.53 -4.59 -9.34
N LYS A 92 -2.85 -4.51 -9.33
CA LYS A 92 -3.62 -3.47 -8.62
C LYS A 92 -4.77 -4.05 -7.83
N VAL A 93 -5.28 -3.26 -6.89
CA VAL A 93 -6.44 -3.64 -6.08
C VAL A 93 -7.70 -3.05 -6.70
N VAL A 94 -8.77 -3.81 -6.65
CA VAL A 94 -10.11 -3.39 -7.04
C VAL A 94 -11.00 -3.46 -5.81
N ILE A 95 -11.78 -2.42 -5.58
CA ILE A 95 -12.76 -2.34 -4.49
C ILE A 95 -14.14 -2.34 -5.14
N GLU A 96 -14.99 -3.27 -4.72
CA GLU A 96 -16.35 -3.38 -5.28
C GLU A 96 -17.35 -3.81 -4.21
N LEU A 97 -18.64 -3.65 -4.53
CA LEU A 97 -19.69 -4.11 -3.64
C LEU A 97 -19.71 -5.64 -3.59
N LYS A 98 -19.89 -6.17 -2.41
CA LYS A 98 -20.05 -7.61 -2.20
C LYS A 98 -21.42 -8.03 -2.69
N LYS A 99 -21.42 -9.08 -3.47
CA LYS A 99 -22.66 -9.66 -4.02
C LYS A 99 -23.33 -10.58 -3.02
#